data_c6eb23422c46e95a3991da6dafb38e5c
#
_entry.id   c6eb23422c46e95a3991da6dafb38e5c
#
_cell.length_a   1.000
_cell.length_b   1.000
_cell.length_c   1.000
_cell.angle_alpha   90.00
_cell.angle_beta   90.00
_cell.angle_gamma   90.00
#
_symmetry.space_group_name_H-M   'P 1'
#
loop_
_entity.id
_entity.type
_entity.pdbx_description
1 polymer ?
#
loop_
_entity_poly.entity_id
_entity_poly.type
_entity_poly.pdbx_seq_one_letter_code
_entity_poly.pdbx_strand_id
1 'polypeptide(L)'
;MESNDAINKEVFGHPVGLFVLFFAEMWERFSYYGMRALLVLYLVEEIGSENPGLGWSAEDAGSLYGSYTMLVYITPILGGIIADKVLGYRKAITTGAILMSLGHFALAFNPMPAFYLGLGLLIIGNGFFKPNISSIVGQLYPDGSPKKDSGYTIFYQGINVGAFLGSILCGYLAENMGWHYGFGLAGVFMVIGMIQFYLIQNMFGNIGLPPKKGNLPETNDVLDSIEEVKKQPLTKVESQRLIVVGVLAFFSIFFWAAFEQAGSSLNIFASDSKFWDSLSLKQAISTFFFVNIFFRFFLNSSSLFE
;
A
#
# COMPACT_ATOMS: atom_id res chain seq x y z
N MET A 1 -14.84 -30.73 -4.34
CA MET A 1 -15.31 -30.81 -2.93
C MET A 1 -14.21 -30.37 -1.93
N GLU A 2 -12.94 -30.36 -2.29
CA GLU A 2 -11.81 -29.96 -1.39
C GLU A 2 -11.60 -28.47 -1.17
N SER A 3 -12.19 -27.59 -2.00
CA SER A 3 -11.88 -26.14 -1.90
C SER A 3 -12.62 -25.39 -0.77
N ASN A 4 -13.71 -25.94 -0.23
CA ASN A 4 -14.45 -25.30 0.85
C ASN A 4 -13.84 -25.54 2.25
N ASP A 5 -13.05 -26.60 2.40
CA ASP A 5 -12.46 -26.94 3.71
C ASP A 5 -11.37 -25.98 4.15
N ALA A 6 -10.67 -25.33 3.20
CA ALA A 6 -9.57 -24.42 3.52
C ALA A 6 -10.08 -23.04 4.00
N ILE A 7 -11.25 -22.59 3.51
CA ILE A 7 -11.85 -21.32 3.97
C ILE A 7 -12.37 -21.48 5.41
N ASN A 8 -12.87 -22.66 5.75
CA ASN A 8 -13.45 -22.97 7.06
C ASN A 8 -12.40 -23.28 8.15
N LYS A 9 -11.11 -23.44 7.76
CA LYS A 9 -10.04 -23.61 8.74
C LYS A 9 -9.75 -22.28 9.44
N GLU A 10 -9.77 -22.31 10.76
CA GLU A 10 -9.41 -21.15 11.60
C GLU A 10 -8.04 -21.35 12.25
N VAL A 11 -7.30 -20.25 12.34
CA VAL A 11 -6.05 -20.11 13.11
C VAL A 11 -6.23 -18.89 13.99
N PHE A 12 -5.98 -19.03 15.29
CA PHE A 12 -6.23 -17.98 16.30
C PHE A 12 -7.65 -17.39 16.23
N GLY A 13 -8.64 -18.22 15.87
CA GLY A 13 -10.04 -17.80 15.79
C GLY A 13 -10.41 -17.01 14.52
N HIS A 14 -9.51 -16.92 13.54
CA HIS A 14 -9.71 -16.23 12.27
C HIS A 14 -9.52 -17.18 11.08
N PRO A 15 -10.17 -16.92 9.93
CA PRO A 15 -9.97 -17.73 8.71
C PRO A 15 -8.49 -17.74 8.31
N VAL A 16 -7.96 -18.90 7.91
CA VAL A 16 -6.56 -19.03 7.43
C VAL A 16 -6.25 -18.08 6.27
N GLY A 17 -7.25 -17.79 5.42
CA GLY A 17 -7.13 -16.83 4.35
C GLY A 17 -6.70 -15.43 4.79
N LEU A 18 -7.04 -15.01 6.01
CA LEU A 18 -6.58 -13.74 6.58
C LEU A 18 -5.06 -13.68 6.66
N PHE A 19 -4.41 -14.75 7.13
CA PHE A 19 -2.95 -14.79 7.27
C PHE A 19 -2.25 -14.85 5.92
N VAL A 20 -2.87 -15.47 4.92
CA VAL A 20 -2.37 -15.43 3.54
C VAL A 20 -2.38 -14.01 3.00
N LEU A 21 -3.48 -13.27 3.23
CA LEU A 21 -3.59 -11.86 2.82
C LEU A 21 -2.67 -10.96 3.65
N PHE A 22 -2.51 -11.23 4.95
CA PHE A 22 -1.54 -10.54 5.81
C PHE A 22 -0.13 -10.61 5.22
N PHE A 23 0.36 -11.79 4.87
CA PHE A 23 1.69 -11.94 4.30
C PHE A 23 1.79 -11.32 2.89
N ALA A 24 0.76 -11.47 2.06
CA ALA A 24 0.76 -10.85 0.73
C ALA A 24 0.84 -9.31 0.82
N GLU A 25 0.08 -8.70 1.72
CA GLU A 25 0.15 -7.27 2.00
C GLU A 25 1.49 -6.89 2.64
N MET A 26 1.99 -7.68 3.57
CA MET A 26 3.28 -7.44 4.22
C MET A 26 4.43 -7.35 3.20
N TRP A 27 4.50 -8.27 2.22
CA TRP A 27 5.52 -8.27 1.18
C TRP A 27 5.37 -7.08 0.23
N GLU A 28 4.13 -6.75 -0.12
CA GLU A 28 3.85 -5.57 -0.93
C GLU A 28 4.23 -4.29 -0.18
N ARG A 29 3.86 -4.16 1.09
CA ARG A 29 4.27 -3.01 1.91
C ARG A 29 5.77 -2.93 2.12
N PHE A 30 6.45 -4.05 2.29
CA PHE A 30 7.91 -4.12 2.29
C PHE A 30 8.49 -3.45 1.04
N SER A 31 8.00 -3.87 -0.13
CA SER A 31 8.51 -3.37 -1.40
C SER A 31 8.19 -1.88 -1.61
N TYR A 32 6.97 -1.47 -1.30
CA TYR A 32 6.53 -0.08 -1.46
C TYR A 32 7.28 0.88 -0.54
N TYR A 33 7.33 0.60 0.77
CA TYR A 33 8.00 1.48 1.72
C TYR A 33 9.52 1.40 1.61
N GLY A 34 10.08 0.24 1.26
CA GLY A 34 11.49 0.11 0.96
C GLY A 34 11.92 1.00 -0.21
N MET A 35 11.21 0.90 -1.33
CA MET A 35 11.46 1.77 -2.49
C MET A 35 11.25 3.25 -2.15
N ARG A 36 10.16 3.57 -1.45
CA ARG A 36 9.81 4.95 -1.09
C ARG A 36 10.86 5.62 -0.20
N ALA A 37 11.46 4.88 0.74
CA ALA A 37 12.55 5.38 1.59
C ALA A 37 13.78 5.78 0.78
N LEU A 38 14.03 5.13 -0.34
CA LEU A 38 15.19 5.36 -1.20
C LEU A 38 14.94 6.44 -2.26
N LEU A 39 13.70 6.57 -2.74
CA LEU A 39 13.38 7.31 -3.97
C LEU A 39 13.95 8.72 -3.96
N VAL A 40 13.62 9.52 -2.95
CA VAL A 40 14.03 10.93 -2.90
C VAL A 40 15.54 11.05 -2.64
N LEU A 41 16.12 10.19 -1.81
CA LEU A 41 17.55 10.18 -1.55
C LEU A 41 18.35 9.86 -2.81
N TYR A 42 17.92 8.86 -3.59
CA TYR A 42 18.53 8.55 -4.88
C TYR A 42 18.45 9.71 -5.88
N LEU A 43 17.34 10.45 -5.89
CA LEU A 43 17.18 11.58 -6.78
C LEU A 43 18.14 12.74 -6.45
N VAL A 44 18.35 13.05 -5.17
CA VAL A 44 19.15 14.20 -4.74
C VAL A 44 20.63 13.89 -4.55
N GLU A 45 21.00 12.62 -4.36
CA GLU A 45 22.41 12.23 -4.17
C GLU A 45 23.28 12.65 -5.34
N GLU A 46 24.47 13.18 -5.04
CA GLU A 46 25.40 13.70 -6.04
C GLU A 46 25.89 12.61 -7.00
N ILE A 47 26.04 12.97 -8.28
CA ILE A 47 26.54 12.06 -9.33
C ILE A 47 27.99 11.63 -9.05
N GLY A 48 28.77 12.45 -8.34
CA GLY A 48 30.18 12.20 -8.02
C GLY A 48 30.42 11.53 -6.68
N SER A 49 29.38 11.16 -5.93
CA SER A 49 29.53 10.50 -4.62
C SER A 49 29.98 9.03 -4.76
N GLU A 50 30.36 8.41 -3.65
CA GLU A 50 30.71 6.98 -3.60
C GLU A 50 29.55 6.06 -4.02
N ASN A 51 28.31 6.49 -3.77
CA ASN A 51 27.08 5.83 -4.19
C ASN A 51 26.26 6.79 -5.06
N PRO A 52 26.56 6.94 -6.36
CA PRO A 52 26.03 7.98 -7.21
C PRO A 52 24.50 7.93 -7.34
N GLY A 53 23.85 9.08 -7.14
CA GLY A 53 22.46 9.32 -7.44
C GLY A 53 22.26 10.08 -8.75
N LEU A 54 21.14 10.81 -8.86
CA LEU A 54 20.81 11.58 -10.06
C LEU A 54 21.20 13.07 -9.97
N GLY A 55 21.60 13.57 -8.81
CA GLY A 55 22.03 14.95 -8.60
C GLY A 55 20.92 15.99 -8.81
N TRP A 56 19.67 15.63 -8.59
CA TRP A 56 18.53 16.54 -8.77
C TRP A 56 18.45 17.56 -7.63
N SER A 57 17.82 18.69 -7.91
CA SER A 57 17.46 19.62 -6.85
C SER A 57 16.44 18.99 -5.89
N ALA A 58 16.45 19.42 -4.62
CA ALA A 58 15.44 18.99 -3.64
C ALA A 58 14.01 19.35 -4.08
N GLU A 59 13.85 20.45 -4.82
CA GLU A 59 12.57 20.90 -5.38
C GLU A 59 12.06 19.95 -6.46
N ASP A 60 12.89 19.58 -7.42
CA ASP A 60 12.53 18.66 -8.50
C ASP A 60 12.24 17.26 -7.96
N ALA A 61 13.06 16.76 -7.03
CA ALA A 61 12.87 15.49 -6.37
C ALA A 61 11.56 15.46 -5.55
N GLY A 62 11.27 16.53 -4.81
CA GLY A 62 10.01 16.69 -4.07
C GLY A 62 8.79 16.78 -4.99
N SER A 63 8.91 17.46 -6.13
CA SER A 63 7.85 17.56 -7.14
C SER A 63 7.53 16.20 -7.78
N LEU A 64 8.56 15.43 -8.15
CA LEU A 64 8.37 14.06 -8.65
C LEU A 64 7.72 13.17 -7.60
N TYR A 65 8.23 13.19 -6.37
CA TYR A 65 7.70 12.41 -5.26
C TYR A 65 6.22 12.73 -4.99
N GLY A 66 5.87 14.02 -4.96
CA GLY A 66 4.49 14.47 -4.78
C GLY A 66 3.57 13.98 -5.89
N SER A 67 4.00 14.10 -7.15
CA SER A 67 3.27 13.62 -8.32
C SER A 67 3.07 12.10 -8.30
N TYR A 68 4.14 11.36 -7.99
CA TYR A 68 4.11 9.91 -7.83
C TYR A 68 3.11 9.49 -6.75
N THR A 69 3.21 10.08 -5.56
CA THR A 69 2.34 9.78 -4.43
C THR A 69 0.88 10.09 -4.74
N MET A 70 0.60 11.24 -5.34
CA MET A 70 -0.76 11.62 -5.77
C MET A 70 -1.36 10.55 -6.72
N LEU A 71 -0.61 10.11 -7.71
CA LEU A 71 -1.08 9.10 -8.66
C LEU A 71 -1.31 7.73 -8.00
N VAL A 72 -0.44 7.33 -7.06
CA VAL A 72 -0.61 6.11 -6.26
C VAL A 72 -1.90 6.13 -5.42
N TYR A 73 -2.38 7.30 -4.99
CA TYR A 73 -3.64 7.42 -4.27
C TYR A 73 -4.88 7.53 -5.19
N ILE A 74 -4.71 7.98 -6.43
CA ILE A 74 -5.82 8.11 -7.40
C ILE A 74 -6.09 6.78 -8.11
N THR A 75 -5.06 6.05 -8.54
CA THR A 75 -5.20 4.83 -9.34
C THR A 75 -6.00 3.70 -8.68
N PRO A 76 -6.03 3.54 -7.33
CA PRO A 76 -6.90 2.58 -6.66
C PRO A 76 -8.39 2.72 -6.97
N ILE A 77 -8.86 3.94 -7.25
CA ILE A 77 -10.25 4.18 -7.65
C ILE A 77 -10.55 3.46 -8.96
N LEU A 78 -9.66 3.62 -9.95
CA LEU A 78 -9.82 2.99 -11.26
C LEU A 78 -9.60 1.47 -11.18
N GLY A 79 -8.58 1.04 -10.44
CA GLY A 79 -8.26 -0.38 -10.27
C GLY A 79 -9.37 -1.16 -9.56
N GLY A 80 -10.02 -0.55 -8.56
CA GLY A 80 -11.20 -1.11 -7.89
C GLY A 80 -12.38 -1.27 -8.86
N ILE A 81 -12.73 -0.22 -9.60
CA ILE A 81 -13.82 -0.26 -10.58
C ILE A 81 -13.60 -1.35 -11.64
N ILE A 82 -12.37 -1.49 -12.16
CA ILE A 82 -12.04 -2.52 -13.15
C ILE A 82 -12.13 -3.91 -12.55
N ALA A 83 -11.69 -4.07 -11.30
CA ALA A 83 -11.80 -5.34 -10.60
C ALA A 83 -13.26 -5.74 -10.35
N ASP A 84 -14.09 -4.79 -9.89
CA ASP A 84 -15.51 -5.04 -9.61
C ASP A 84 -16.29 -5.44 -10.86
N LYS A 85 -16.00 -4.79 -11.99
CA LYS A 85 -16.80 -4.97 -13.22
C LYS A 85 -16.28 -6.04 -14.16
N VAL A 86 -14.96 -6.32 -14.16
CA VAL A 86 -14.33 -7.10 -15.24
C VAL A 86 -13.43 -8.22 -14.72
N LEU A 87 -12.42 -7.89 -13.92
CA LEU A 87 -11.34 -8.84 -13.61
C LEU A 87 -11.65 -9.76 -12.42
N GLY A 88 -12.43 -9.28 -11.45
CA GLY A 88 -12.49 -9.85 -10.12
C GLY A 88 -11.22 -9.54 -9.30
N TYR A 89 -11.34 -9.59 -7.98
CA TYR A 89 -10.27 -9.14 -7.09
C TYR A 89 -8.99 -9.97 -7.20
N ARG A 90 -9.09 -11.29 -7.36
CA ARG A 90 -7.90 -12.16 -7.45
C ARG A 90 -7.04 -11.84 -8.66
N LYS A 91 -7.65 -11.71 -9.84
CA LYS A 91 -6.91 -11.37 -11.05
C LYS A 91 -6.34 -9.95 -10.96
N ALA A 92 -7.09 -9.01 -10.39
CA ALA A 92 -6.62 -7.66 -10.18
C ALA A 92 -5.38 -7.63 -9.27
N ILE A 93 -5.41 -8.30 -8.12
CA ILE A 93 -4.27 -8.42 -7.20
C ILE A 93 -3.06 -9.03 -7.91
N THR A 94 -3.25 -10.15 -8.62
CA THR A 94 -2.15 -10.81 -9.35
C THR A 94 -1.56 -9.91 -10.42
N THR A 95 -2.41 -9.23 -11.22
CA THR A 95 -1.95 -8.26 -12.23
C THR A 95 -1.19 -7.10 -11.58
N GLY A 96 -1.72 -6.54 -10.50
CA GLY A 96 -1.06 -5.50 -9.74
C GLY A 96 0.31 -5.93 -9.22
N ALA A 97 0.40 -7.13 -8.63
CA ALA A 97 1.65 -7.68 -8.12
C ALA A 97 2.70 -7.89 -9.22
N ILE A 98 2.30 -8.37 -10.41
CA ILE A 98 3.20 -8.52 -11.57
C ILE A 98 3.73 -7.15 -12.00
N LEU A 99 2.85 -6.16 -12.17
CA LEU A 99 3.25 -4.82 -12.59
C LEU A 99 4.19 -4.17 -11.57
N MET A 100 3.90 -4.30 -10.28
CA MET A 100 4.76 -3.76 -9.23
C MET A 100 6.12 -4.46 -9.18
N SER A 101 6.17 -5.78 -9.35
CA SER A 101 7.43 -6.52 -9.43
C SER A 101 8.30 -6.03 -10.58
N LEU A 102 7.72 -5.90 -11.77
CA LEU A 102 8.41 -5.35 -12.94
C LEU A 102 8.84 -3.90 -12.71
N GLY A 103 8.01 -3.10 -12.04
CA GLY A 103 8.30 -1.72 -11.68
C GLY A 103 9.53 -1.60 -10.78
N HIS A 104 9.61 -2.38 -9.72
CA HIS A 104 10.77 -2.38 -8.82
C HIS A 104 12.06 -2.84 -9.53
N PHE A 105 11.99 -3.86 -10.37
CA PHE A 105 13.16 -4.26 -11.16
C PHE A 105 13.55 -3.20 -12.17
N ALA A 106 12.60 -2.51 -12.80
CA ALA A 106 12.91 -1.41 -13.70
C ALA A 106 13.65 -0.27 -12.99
N LEU A 107 13.29 0.05 -11.73
CA LEU A 107 14.02 1.01 -10.89
C LEU A 107 15.43 0.56 -10.54
N ALA A 108 15.69 -0.75 -10.53
CA ALA A 108 17.02 -1.29 -10.30
C ALA A 108 17.95 -1.15 -11.53
N PHE A 109 17.48 -0.68 -12.67
CA PHE A 109 18.29 -0.39 -13.85
C PHE A 109 18.63 1.09 -13.98
N ASN A 110 19.84 1.42 -14.44
CA ASN A 110 20.37 2.78 -14.54
C ASN A 110 19.71 3.72 -15.57
N PRO A 111 19.20 3.28 -16.74
CA PRO A 111 18.70 4.21 -17.74
C PRO A 111 17.44 4.97 -17.26
N MET A 112 17.42 6.29 -17.44
CA MET A 112 16.26 7.12 -17.08
C MET A 112 14.91 6.65 -17.64
N PRO A 113 14.82 6.12 -18.87
CA PRO A 113 13.56 5.54 -19.34
C PRO A 113 13.07 4.37 -18.48
N ALA A 114 13.96 3.52 -17.97
CA ALA A 114 13.60 2.41 -17.08
C ALA A 114 13.11 2.93 -15.72
N PHE A 115 13.70 4.00 -15.21
CA PHE A 115 13.26 4.65 -13.97
C PHE A 115 11.82 5.15 -14.07
N TYR A 116 11.48 5.93 -15.11
CA TYR A 116 10.11 6.41 -15.29
C TYR A 116 9.12 5.30 -15.60
N LEU A 117 9.53 4.29 -16.37
CA LEU A 117 8.74 3.09 -16.60
C LEU A 117 8.45 2.38 -15.26
N GLY A 118 9.47 2.26 -14.41
CA GLY A 118 9.35 1.66 -13.09
C GLY A 118 8.30 2.36 -12.23
N LEU A 119 8.37 3.69 -12.11
CA LEU A 119 7.38 4.48 -11.38
C LEU A 119 5.97 4.32 -11.97
N GLY A 120 5.83 4.35 -13.29
CA GLY A 120 4.54 4.16 -13.96
C GLY A 120 3.93 2.78 -13.69
N LEU A 121 4.74 1.72 -13.74
CA LEU A 121 4.32 0.36 -13.42
C LEU A 121 3.92 0.21 -11.95
N LEU A 122 4.62 0.87 -11.03
CA LEU A 122 4.27 0.89 -9.61
C LEU A 122 2.94 1.60 -9.35
N ILE A 123 2.71 2.75 -9.99
CA ILE A 123 1.45 3.50 -9.89
C ILE A 123 0.27 2.64 -10.34
N ILE A 124 0.37 2.04 -11.52
CA ILE A 124 -0.72 1.21 -12.08
C ILE A 124 -0.90 -0.06 -11.25
N GLY A 125 0.21 -0.72 -10.90
CA GLY A 125 0.20 -1.96 -10.13
C GLY A 125 -0.41 -1.79 -8.75
N ASN A 126 -0.06 -0.71 -8.02
CA ASN A 126 -0.66 -0.38 -6.74
C ASN A 126 -2.17 -0.12 -6.87
N GLY A 127 -2.59 0.54 -7.95
CA GLY A 127 -4.00 0.76 -8.25
C GLY A 127 -4.80 -0.54 -8.34
N PHE A 128 -4.24 -1.59 -8.93
CA PHE A 128 -4.88 -2.90 -9.00
C PHE A 128 -4.73 -3.73 -7.73
N PHE A 129 -3.66 -3.57 -6.97
CA PHE A 129 -3.39 -4.41 -5.79
C PHE A 129 -4.16 -3.93 -4.56
N LYS A 130 -3.91 -2.69 -4.16
CA LYS A 130 -4.29 -2.14 -2.85
C LYS A 130 -5.80 -2.20 -2.52
N PRO A 131 -6.72 -1.74 -3.37
CA PRO A 131 -8.15 -1.76 -3.04
C PRO A 131 -8.68 -3.19 -2.99
N ASN A 132 -8.16 -4.07 -3.83
CA ASN A 132 -8.72 -5.38 -4.06
C ASN A 132 -8.33 -6.40 -2.98
N ILE A 133 -7.11 -6.31 -2.43
CA ILE A 133 -6.70 -7.19 -1.32
C ILE A 133 -7.51 -6.90 -0.05
N SER A 134 -7.76 -5.64 0.26
CA SER A 134 -8.60 -5.22 1.38
C SER A 134 -10.06 -5.67 1.21
N SER A 135 -10.57 -5.68 -0.03
CA SER A 135 -11.91 -6.17 -0.35
C SER A 135 -12.05 -7.67 -0.09
N ILE A 136 -11.01 -8.48 -0.39
CA ILE A 136 -11.03 -9.92 -0.08
C ILE A 136 -11.04 -10.12 1.44
N VAL A 137 -10.26 -9.35 2.22
CA VAL A 137 -10.28 -9.44 3.69
C VAL A 137 -11.70 -9.25 4.22
N GLY A 138 -12.43 -8.24 3.72
CA GLY A 138 -13.81 -7.99 4.12
C GLY A 138 -14.78 -9.13 3.81
N GLN A 139 -14.53 -9.85 2.71
CA GLN A 139 -15.37 -10.98 2.27
C GLN A 139 -15.07 -12.30 2.99
N LEU A 140 -13.98 -12.39 3.75
CA LEU A 140 -13.69 -13.57 4.59
C LEU A 140 -14.64 -13.69 5.78
N TYR A 141 -15.32 -12.63 6.15
CA TYR A 141 -16.21 -12.59 7.31
C TYR A 141 -17.65 -12.40 6.87
N PRO A 142 -18.59 -13.14 7.50
CA PRO A 142 -20.03 -12.88 7.31
C PRO A 142 -20.38 -11.44 7.67
N ASP A 143 -21.44 -10.92 7.05
CA ASP A 143 -21.94 -9.59 7.38
C ASP A 143 -22.35 -9.51 8.85
N GLY A 144 -21.94 -8.41 9.52
CA GLY A 144 -22.20 -8.22 10.95
C GLY A 144 -21.32 -9.05 11.90
N SER A 145 -20.32 -9.76 11.40
CA SER A 145 -19.40 -10.52 12.24
C SER A 145 -18.58 -9.60 13.15
N PRO A 146 -18.59 -9.78 14.48
CA PRO A 146 -17.76 -8.99 15.40
C PRO A 146 -16.26 -9.25 15.21
N LYS A 147 -15.88 -10.38 14.60
CA LYS A 147 -14.48 -10.71 14.30
C LYS A 147 -13.92 -9.95 13.09
N LYS A 148 -14.75 -9.24 12.32
CA LYS A 148 -14.32 -8.55 11.10
C LYS A 148 -13.34 -7.41 11.41
N ASP A 149 -13.62 -6.63 12.45
CA ASP A 149 -12.77 -5.49 12.84
C ASP A 149 -11.41 -5.96 13.36
N SER A 150 -11.39 -7.01 14.20
CA SER A 150 -10.12 -7.62 14.64
C SER A 150 -9.36 -8.26 13.48
N GLY A 151 -10.04 -8.84 12.50
CA GLY A 151 -9.44 -9.33 11.27
C GLY A 151 -8.73 -8.24 10.47
N TYR A 152 -9.37 -7.08 10.31
CA TYR A 152 -8.71 -5.92 9.70
C TYR A 152 -7.54 -5.41 10.53
N THR A 153 -7.63 -5.44 11.86
CA THR A 153 -6.53 -5.05 12.74
C THR A 153 -5.31 -5.96 12.52
N ILE A 154 -5.50 -7.28 12.46
CA ILE A 154 -4.42 -8.24 12.15
C ILE A 154 -3.84 -7.95 10.76
N PHE A 155 -4.68 -7.77 9.74
CA PHE A 155 -4.23 -7.44 8.39
C PHE A 155 -3.38 -6.16 8.36
N TYR A 156 -3.77 -5.13 9.13
CA TYR A 156 -3.05 -3.88 9.26
C TYR A 156 -1.66 -4.04 9.90
N GLN A 157 -1.47 -5.03 10.78
CA GLN A 157 -0.13 -5.31 11.32
C GLN A 157 0.83 -5.77 10.22
N GLY A 158 0.35 -6.47 9.20
CA GLY A 158 1.16 -6.80 8.02
C GLY A 158 1.73 -5.57 7.32
N ILE A 159 0.91 -4.51 7.19
CA ILE A 159 1.37 -3.21 6.64
C ILE A 159 2.53 -2.65 7.46
N ASN A 160 2.39 -2.61 8.78
CA ASN A 160 3.39 -2.03 9.67
C ASN A 160 4.70 -2.84 9.68
N VAL A 161 4.61 -4.17 9.75
CA VAL A 161 5.78 -5.06 9.69
C VAL A 161 6.50 -4.92 8.35
N GLY A 162 5.75 -4.94 7.25
CA GLY A 162 6.31 -4.75 5.91
C GLY A 162 7.01 -3.40 5.75
N ALA A 163 6.37 -2.32 6.17
CA ALA A 163 6.93 -0.97 6.12
C ALA A 163 8.23 -0.85 6.93
N PHE A 164 8.25 -1.40 8.13
CA PHE A 164 9.43 -1.40 9.00
C PHE A 164 10.60 -2.17 8.38
N LEU A 165 10.38 -3.42 8.02
CA LEU A 165 11.43 -4.28 7.45
C LEU A 165 11.92 -3.76 6.10
N GLY A 166 11.00 -3.28 5.23
CA GLY A 166 11.32 -2.76 3.92
C GLY A 166 12.22 -1.52 4.00
N SER A 167 11.85 -0.55 4.83
CA SER A 167 12.65 0.67 4.98
C SER A 167 14.05 0.39 5.50
N ILE A 168 14.20 -0.50 6.49
CA ILE A 168 15.51 -0.84 7.06
C ILE A 168 16.36 -1.64 6.07
N LEU A 169 15.82 -2.73 5.51
CA LEU A 169 16.63 -3.65 4.72
C LEU A 169 16.96 -3.07 3.35
N CYS A 170 16.01 -2.41 2.68
CA CYS A 170 16.30 -1.72 1.42
C CYS A 170 17.25 -0.54 1.64
N GLY A 171 17.07 0.23 2.72
CA GLY A 171 17.97 1.32 3.09
C GLY A 171 19.39 0.82 3.35
N TYR A 172 19.53 -0.24 4.15
CA TYR A 172 20.84 -0.84 4.44
C TYR A 172 21.55 -1.33 3.18
N LEU A 173 20.84 -2.02 2.29
CA LEU A 173 21.43 -2.48 1.02
C LEU A 173 21.81 -1.30 0.12
N ALA A 174 20.95 -0.30 0.00
CA ALA A 174 21.23 0.87 -0.83
C ALA A 174 22.46 1.62 -0.34
N GLU A 175 22.64 1.76 0.95
CA GLU A 175 23.78 2.47 1.55
C GLU A 175 25.10 1.70 1.40
N ASN A 176 25.09 0.37 1.59
CA ASN A 176 26.31 -0.43 1.63
C ASN A 176 26.70 -1.06 0.29
N MET A 177 25.75 -1.28 -0.63
CA MET A 177 25.97 -1.97 -1.90
C MET A 177 25.58 -1.12 -3.12
N GLY A 178 24.76 -0.09 -2.92
CA GLY A 178 24.29 0.82 -3.95
C GLY A 178 22.76 0.81 -4.13
N TRP A 179 22.23 1.90 -4.65
CA TRP A 179 20.78 2.14 -4.81
C TRP A 179 20.05 1.01 -5.54
N HIS A 180 20.67 0.45 -6.58
CA HIS A 180 20.08 -0.60 -7.41
C HIS A 180 19.80 -1.89 -6.63
N TYR A 181 20.64 -2.22 -5.66
CA TYR A 181 20.41 -3.38 -4.79
C TYR A 181 19.24 -3.13 -3.84
N GLY A 182 19.10 -1.90 -3.33
CA GLY A 182 17.94 -1.55 -2.50
C GLY A 182 16.61 -1.63 -3.26
N PHE A 183 16.54 -1.07 -4.46
CA PHE A 183 15.38 -1.20 -5.35
C PHE A 183 15.13 -2.64 -5.79
N GLY A 184 16.20 -3.38 -6.10
CA GLY A 184 16.14 -4.80 -6.47
C GLY A 184 15.58 -5.67 -5.35
N LEU A 185 15.98 -5.42 -4.10
CA LEU A 185 15.46 -6.14 -2.93
C LEU A 185 13.95 -5.94 -2.79
N ALA A 186 13.46 -4.70 -2.95
CA ALA A 186 12.03 -4.43 -2.97
C ALA A 186 11.31 -5.27 -4.04
N GLY A 187 11.90 -5.41 -5.24
CA GLY A 187 11.40 -6.27 -6.31
C GLY A 187 11.35 -7.75 -5.94
N VAL A 188 12.40 -8.26 -5.31
CA VAL A 188 12.46 -9.66 -4.87
C VAL A 188 11.33 -9.99 -3.89
N PHE A 189 11.11 -9.16 -2.88
CA PHE A 189 10.04 -9.39 -1.90
C PHE A 189 8.64 -9.21 -2.51
N MET A 190 8.48 -8.33 -3.49
CA MET A 190 7.22 -8.22 -4.24
C MET A 190 6.93 -9.51 -5.04
N VAL A 191 7.95 -10.11 -5.66
CA VAL A 191 7.82 -11.42 -6.35
C VAL A 191 7.44 -12.53 -5.37
N ILE A 192 8.05 -12.55 -4.17
CA ILE A 192 7.69 -13.54 -3.14
C ILE A 192 6.21 -13.41 -2.78
N GLY A 193 5.71 -12.20 -2.54
CA GLY A 193 4.29 -11.95 -2.26
C GLY A 193 3.38 -12.35 -3.41
N MET A 194 3.78 -12.03 -4.64
CA MET A 194 3.06 -12.41 -5.85
C MET A 194 2.95 -13.94 -5.99
N ILE A 195 4.06 -14.67 -5.86
CA ILE A 195 4.09 -16.13 -5.97
C ILE A 195 3.23 -16.74 -4.86
N GLN A 196 3.41 -16.30 -3.62
CA GLN A 196 2.63 -16.76 -2.49
C GLN A 196 1.13 -16.60 -2.74
N PHE A 197 0.68 -15.41 -3.14
CA PHE A 197 -0.73 -15.16 -3.40
C PHE A 197 -1.25 -15.99 -4.57
N TYR A 198 -0.50 -16.04 -5.68
CA TYR A 198 -0.88 -16.79 -6.88
C TYR A 198 -1.09 -18.29 -6.61
N LEU A 199 -0.17 -18.91 -5.87
CA LEU A 199 -0.24 -20.34 -5.56
C LEU A 199 -1.40 -20.67 -4.61
N ILE A 200 -1.73 -19.78 -3.69
CA ILE A 200 -2.68 -20.06 -2.61
C ILE A 200 -4.09 -19.49 -2.90
N GLN A 201 -4.25 -18.58 -3.89
CA GLN A 201 -5.52 -17.90 -4.14
C GLN A 201 -6.74 -18.83 -4.35
N ASN A 202 -6.53 -20.08 -4.76
CA ASN A 202 -7.60 -21.03 -4.96
C ASN A 202 -8.30 -21.43 -3.65
N MET A 203 -7.63 -21.26 -2.50
CA MET A 203 -8.22 -21.51 -1.19
C MET A 203 -9.40 -20.58 -0.87
N PHE A 204 -9.48 -19.40 -1.51
CA PHE A 204 -10.58 -18.46 -1.29
C PHE A 204 -11.91 -18.89 -1.92
N GLY A 205 -12.00 -20.07 -2.52
CA GLY A 205 -13.25 -20.61 -3.10
C GLY A 205 -13.85 -19.65 -4.14
N ASN A 206 -15.03 -19.12 -3.87
CA ASN A 206 -15.72 -18.16 -4.77
C ASN A 206 -15.39 -16.69 -4.48
N ILE A 207 -14.70 -16.39 -3.36
CA ILE A 207 -14.35 -15.02 -2.97
C ILE A 207 -13.38 -14.43 -4.01
N GLY A 208 -13.67 -13.24 -4.49
CA GLY A 208 -12.81 -12.48 -5.40
C GLY A 208 -12.77 -12.97 -6.85
N LEU A 209 -13.68 -13.87 -7.24
CA LEU A 209 -13.85 -14.26 -8.65
C LEU A 209 -14.51 -13.12 -9.46
N PRO A 210 -14.31 -13.12 -10.79
CA PRO A 210 -15.00 -12.17 -11.67
C PRO A 210 -16.52 -12.27 -11.51
N PRO A 211 -17.25 -11.15 -11.66
CA PRO A 211 -18.70 -11.20 -11.67
C PRO A 211 -19.20 -12.10 -12.79
N LYS A 212 -20.22 -12.91 -12.53
CA LYS A 212 -20.84 -13.75 -13.57
C LYS A 212 -21.57 -12.84 -14.56
N LYS A 213 -21.32 -13.04 -15.85
CA LYS A 213 -22.10 -12.39 -16.93
C LYS A 213 -23.58 -12.78 -16.72
N GLY A 214 -24.43 -11.82 -16.37
CA GLY A 214 -25.87 -12.03 -16.11
C GLY A 214 -26.32 -11.61 -14.71
N ASN A 215 -25.40 -11.38 -13.75
CA ASN A 215 -25.72 -10.85 -12.41
C ASN A 215 -25.31 -9.38 -12.23
N LEU A 216 -24.87 -8.72 -13.29
CA LEU A 216 -24.76 -7.27 -13.25
C LEU A 216 -26.20 -6.73 -13.35
N PRO A 217 -26.65 -5.91 -12.39
CA PRO A 217 -27.92 -5.21 -12.55
C PRO A 217 -27.89 -4.50 -13.90
N GLU A 218 -28.97 -4.58 -14.67
CA GLU A 218 -29.06 -3.84 -15.92
C GLU A 218 -28.75 -2.37 -15.62
N THR A 219 -28.06 -1.71 -16.55
CA THR A 219 -27.66 -0.31 -16.36
C THR A 219 -28.86 0.56 -15.99
N ASN A 220 -30.05 0.17 -16.44
CA ASN A 220 -31.31 0.83 -16.12
C ASN A 220 -31.71 0.64 -14.64
N ASP A 221 -31.57 -0.57 -14.06
CA ASP A 221 -31.88 -0.83 -12.65
C ASP A 221 -30.96 -0.02 -11.71
N VAL A 222 -29.68 0.14 -12.11
CA VAL A 222 -28.73 0.97 -11.35
C VAL A 222 -29.06 2.45 -11.50
N LEU A 223 -29.42 2.91 -12.70
CA LEU A 223 -29.81 4.30 -12.94
C LEU A 223 -31.12 4.63 -12.21
N ASP A 224 -32.11 3.75 -12.26
CA ASP A 224 -33.38 3.93 -11.57
C ASP A 224 -33.19 3.96 -10.04
N SER A 225 -32.35 3.08 -9.48
CA SER A 225 -32.03 3.11 -8.06
C SER A 225 -31.26 4.38 -7.64
N ILE A 226 -30.37 4.89 -8.48
CA ILE A 226 -29.66 6.17 -8.26
C ILE A 226 -30.63 7.36 -8.38
N GLU A 227 -31.59 7.31 -9.30
CA GLU A 227 -32.60 8.36 -9.43
C GLU A 227 -33.59 8.37 -8.26
N GLU A 228 -33.98 7.21 -7.74
CA GLU A 228 -34.81 7.14 -6.52
C GLU A 228 -34.08 7.69 -5.29
N VAL A 229 -32.79 7.36 -5.10
CA VAL A 229 -31.98 7.90 -4.02
C VAL A 229 -31.80 9.42 -4.15
N LYS A 230 -31.64 9.93 -5.39
CA LYS A 230 -31.52 11.39 -5.63
C LYS A 230 -32.80 12.17 -5.30
N LYS A 231 -33.96 11.53 -5.30
CA LYS A 231 -35.26 12.20 -5.04
C LYS A 231 -35.57 12.37 -3.55
N GLN A 232 -34.84 11.69 -2.67
CA GLN A 232 -35.06 11.86 -1.21
C GLN A 232 -34.15 12.96 -0.66
N PRO A 233 -34.70 14.02 -0.06
CA PRO A 233 -33.90 15.02 0.61
C PRO A 233 -33.22 14.40 1.83
N LEU A 234 -31.96 14.80 2.06
CA LEU A 234 -31.20 14.35 3.22
C LEU A 234 -31.95 14.67 4.52
N THR A 235 -32.06 13.72 5.40
CA THR A 235 -32.56 13.94 6.75
C THR A 235 -31.64 14.87 7.52
N LYS A 236 -32.12 15.53 8.55
CA LYS A 236 -31.32 16.41 9.41
C LYS A 236 -30.11 15.67 10.02
N VAL A 237 -30.29 14.39 10.38
CA VAL A 237 -29.21 13.55 10.93
C VAL A 237 -28.15 13.23 9.88
N GLU A 238 -28.55 12.89 8.66
CA GLU A 238 -27.62 12.63 7.56
C GLU A 238 -26.83 13.88 7.19
N SER A 239 -27.50 15.04 7.13
CA SER A 239 -26.85 16.32 6.89
C SER A 239 -25.81 16.65 7.97
N GLN A 240 -26.12 16.42 9.25
CA GLN A 240 -25.18 16.62 10.35
C GLN A 240 -23.99 15.65 10.25
N ARG A 241 -24.21 14.39 9.90
CA ARG A 241 -23.13 13.40 9.68
C ARG A 241 -22.20 13.81 8.54
N LEU A 242 -22.77 14.31 7.44
CA LEU A 242 -21.98 14.81 6.30
C LEU A 242 -21.11 16.02 6.69
N ILE A 243 -21.64 16.94 7.51
CA ILE A 243 -20.86 18.08 8.04
C ILE A 243 -19.67 17.56 8.87
N VAL A 244 -19.91 16.62 9.79
CA VAL A 244 -18.84 16.03 10.61
C VAL A 244 -17.77 15.37 9.72
N VAL A 245 -18.19 14.56 8.72
CA VAL A 245 -17.26 13.96 7.75
C VAL A 245 -16.48 15.03 7.00
N GLY A 246 -17.13 16.09 6.55
CA GLY A 246 -16.47 17.21 5.86
C GLY A 246 -15.44 17.91 6.73
N VAL A 247 -15.74 18.17 8.00
CA VAL A 247 -14.80 18.78 8.95
C VAL A 247 -13.61 17.85 9.21
N LEU A 248 -13.87 16.56 9.46
CA LEU A 248 -12.79 15.57 9.66
C LEU A 248 -11.91 15.44 8.41
N ALA A 249 -12.50 15.40 7.21
CA ALA A 249 -11.77 15.35 5.95
C ALA A 249 -10.88 16.60 5.78
N PHE A 250 -11.39 17.78 6.11
CA PHE A 250 -10.60 19.02 6.03
C PHE A 250 -9.35 18.95 6.93
N PHE A 251 -9.50 18.56 8.20
CA PHE A 251 -8.33 18.42 9.09
C PHE A 251 -7.39 17.29 8.66
N SER A 252 -7.92 16.21 8.09
CA SER A 252 -7.12 15.11 7.56
C SER A 252 -6.16 15.56 6.45
N ILE A 253 -6.51 16.56 5.64
CA ILE A 253 -5.64 17.10 4.61
C ILE A 253 -4.33 17.61 5.22
N PHE A 254 -4.40 18.42 6.29
CA PHE A 254 -3.21 18.96 6.94
C PHE A 254 -2.37 17.86 7.62
N PHE A 255 -3.04 16.91 8.26
CA PHE A 255 -2.35 15.78 8.87
C PHE A 255 -1.56 14.98 7.82
N TRP A 256 -2.19 14.60 6.71
CA TRP A 256 -1.55 13.81 5.67
C TRP A 256 -0.47 14.61 4.93
N ALA A 257 -0.69 15.91 4.69
CA ALA A 257 0.34 16.77 4.11
C ALA A 257 1.61 16.82 4.97
N ALA A 258 1.47 16.92 6.29
CA ALA A 258 2.61 16.87 7.21
C ALA A 258 3.24 15.45 7.27
N PHE A 259 2.41 14.41 7.31
CA PHE A 259 2.86 13.02 7.38
C PHE A 259 3.68 12.60 6.15
N GLU A 260 3.25 13.00 4.95
CA GLU A 260 3.91 12.67 3.69
C GLU A 260 5.30 13.33 3.54
N GLN A 261 5.60 14.39 4.32
CA GLN A 261 6.95 14.98 4.38
C GLN A 261 8.00 13.98 4.87
N ALA A 262 7.62 12.94 5.59
CA ALA A 262 8.53 11.89 6.03
C ALA A 262 9.23 11.16 4.88
N GLY A 263 8.60 11.08 3.71
CA GLY A 263 9.20 10.47 2.51
C GLY A 263 9.89 11.46 1.57
N SER A 264 9.85 12.76 1.85
CA SER A 264 10.41 13.82 1.00
C SER A 264 11.31 14.78 1.78
N SER A 265 10.84 15.95 2.15
CA SER A 265 11.66 17.00 2.76
C SER A 265 12.29 16.59 4.10
N LEU A 266 11.57 15.85 4.95
CA LEU A 266 12.14 15.35 6.21
C LEU A 266 13.21 14.28 5.96
N ASN A 267 13.05 13.47 4.92
CA ASN A 267 14.03 12.46 4.54
C ASN A 267 15.33 13.11 4.06
N ILE A 268 15.24 14.15 3.20
CA ILE A 268 16.39 14.96 2.76
C ILE A 268 17.04 15.65 3.96
N PHE A 269 16.26 16.34 4.80
CA PHE A 269 16.76 17.02 5.99
C PHE A 269 17.53 16.06 6.90
N ALA A 270 17.03 14.85 7.04
CA ALA A 270 17.61 13.83 7.87
C ALA A 270 18.91 13.25 7.28
N SER A 271 19.08 13.25 5.96
CA SER A 271 20.31 12.80 5.29
C SER A 271 21.42 13.87 5.30
N ASP A 272 21.09 15.16 5.49
CA ASP A 272 22.08 16.25 5.54
C ASP A 272 22.87 16.19 6.86
N SER A 273 24.07 15.61 6.80
CA SER A 273 24.88 15.19 7.93
C SER A 273 25.42 16.31 8.80
N LYS A 274 25.45 17.56 8.33
CA LYS A 274 26.03 18.72 9.05
C LYS A 274 25.38 19.02 10.40
N PHE A 275 24.13 18.63 10.57
CA PHE A 275 23.41 18.79 11.84
C PHE A 275 23.70 17.66 12.84
N TRP A 276 24.23 16.55 12.37
CA TRP A 276 24.18 15.27 13.09
C TRP A 276 25.55 14.67 13.41
N ASP A 277 26.64 15.37 13.14
CA ASP A 277 28.02 14.95 13.47
C ASP A 277 28.24 14.71 14.97
N SER A 278 27.29 15.07 15.83
CA SER A 278 27.35 14.83 17.28
C SER A 278 26.47 13.66 17.78
N LEU A 279 25.58 13.11 16.94
CA LEU A 279 24.75 11.95 17.27
C LEU A 279 24.68 11.04 16.04
N SER A 280 24.92 9.75 16.21
CA SER A 280 24.75 8.74 15.15
C SER A 280 23.29 8.66 14.71
N LEU A 281 22.84 9.60 13.90
CA LEU A 281 21.43 9.81 13.59
C LEU A 281 20.92 9.00 12.43
N LYS A 282 21.80 8.35 11.67
CA LYS A 282 21.37 7.19 10.88
C LYS A 282 20.59 6.20 11.75
N GLN A 283 20.97 6.08 13.02
CA GLN A 283 20.20 5.36 14.04
C GLN A 283 18.93 6.09 14.51
N ALA A 284 18.91 7.42 14.59
CA ALA A 284 17.72 8.12 15.10
C ALA A 284 16.62 8.27 14.07
N ILE A 285 16.92 8.27 12.76
CA ILE A 285 15.88 8.22 11.72
C ILE A 285 15.24 6.85 11.68
N SER A 286 16.02 5.78 11.75
CA SER A 286 15.46 4.44 11.97
C SER A 286 14.67 4.39 13.27
N THR A 287 15.11 5.09 14.33
CA THR A 287 14.41 5.19 15.61
C THR A 287 13.14 6.06 15.51
N PHE A 288 13.14 7.15 14.73
CA PHE A 288 11.92 7.98 14.53
C PHE A 288 10.88 7.26 13.69
N PHE A 289 11.29 6.55 12.63
CA PHE A 289 10.42 5.60 11.93
C PHE A 289 10.01 4.44 12.84
N PHE A 290 10.92 3.90 13.63
CA PHE A 290 10.65 2.88 14.63
C PHE A 290 9.64 3.34 15.67
N VAL A 291 9.81 4.55 16.23
CA VAL A 291 8.88 5.13 17.22
C VAL A 291 7.50 5.38 16.61
N ASN A 292 7.39 5.90 15.38
CA ASN A 292 6.09 6.08 14.72
C ASN A 292 5.41 4.75 14.40
N ILE A 293 6.16 3.74 13.93
CA ILE A 293 5.63 2.39 13.65
C ILE A 293 5.32 1.67 14.97
N PHE A 294 6.18 1.78 15.98
CA PHE A 294 6.00 1.19 17.30
C PHE A 294 4.81 1.82 18.04
N PHE A 295 4.64 3.15 18.00
CA PHE A 295 3.47 3.84 18.56
C PHE A 295 2.19 3.43 17.85
N ARG A 296 2.18 3.27 16.53
CA ARG A 296 1.03 2.72 15.80
C ARG A 296 0.76 1.26 16.16
N PHE A 297 1.81 0.47 16.34
CA PHE A 297 1.69 -0.92 16.79
C PHE A 297 1.05 -0.99 18.19
N PHE A 298 1.50 -0.17 19.12
CA PHE A 298 1.02 -0.16 20.51
C PHE A 298 -0.40 0.44 20.64
N LEU A 299 -0.71 1.53 19.95
CA LEU A 299 -2.04 2.16 20.00
C LEU A 299 -3.12 1.31 19.32
N ASN A 300 -2.79 0.58 18.25
CA ASN A 300 -3.73 -0.36 17.64
C ASN A 300 -3.85 -1.69 18.38
N SER A 301 -2.84 -2.10 19.16
CA SER A 301 -2.91 -3.34 19.93
C SER A 301 -3.71 -3.19 21.23
N SER A 302 -3.90 -1.99 21.75
CA SER A 302 -4.76 -1.76 22.91
C SER A 302 -6.23 -2.09 22.66
N SER A 303 -6.70 -2.01 21.40
CA SER A 303 -8.05 -2.44 20.99
C SER A 303 -8.21 -3.95 20.79
N LEU A 304 -7.14 -4.74 20.93
CA LEU A 304 -7.18 -6.21 20.87
C LEU A 304 -7.52 -6.86 22.22
N PHE A 305 -7.54 -6.08 23.32
CA PHE A 305 -7.78 -6.56 24.69
C PHE A 305 -9.09 -6.05 25.29
N GLU A 306 -9.91 -5.30 24.55
CA GLU A 306 -11.32 -4.99 24.85
C GLU A 306 -12.24 -5.83 23.93
#